data_c931039a5586218ad0a6998e84b71ca2
#
_entry.id   c931039a5586218ad0a6998e84b71ca2
#
_cell.length_a   1.000
_cell.length_b   1.000
_cell.length_c   1.000
_cell.angle_alpha   90.00
_cell.angle_beta   90.00
_cell.angle_gamma   90.00
#
_symmetry.space_group_name_H-M   'P 1'
#
loop_
_entity.id
_entity.type
_entity.pdbx_description
1 polymer ?
#
loop_
_entity_poly.entity_id
_entity_poly.type
_entity_poly.pdbx_seq_one_letter_code
_entity_poly.pdbx_strand_id
1 'polypeptide(L)'
;MTETVSTTAGARADGLAGSAEEPLARKATIIHDLATIAKRACRSVFREPEFFIPAIIVPVFFFVVNIGALQDVAEAGAPGLDFKAFQLPVAIIFAVTGVSRASSLVIDIQGGYFDRLLLTPVRRPTLLLGLMAADLMAVMMLAIPVTTLGLILGVSFATGPIGIIVFLFYGALWGLAFAGFPYAIALKTGNPAAVNSSFILFFPFAFLTTSFLPKEALTGWLATIATYNPVTYVLGGLRSLITEGWAWGELGKGLLAILAVTVVSFGLASAAMRGRISQN
;
A
#
# COMPACT_ATOMS: atom_id res chain seq x y z
N MET A 1 -38.25 -71.52 32.43
CA MET A 1 -37.52 -72.06 31.28
C MET A 1 -36.48 -71.00 30.87
N THR A 2 -35.31 -71.35 31.30
CA THR A 2 -34.07 -70.63 31.14
C THR A 2 -33.47 -70.99 29.79
N GLU A 3 -33.16 -70.01 28.94
CA GLU A 3 -32.26 -70.27 27.86
C GLU A 3 -31.15 -69.20 27.85
N THR A 4 -29.98 -69.67 28.05
CA THR A 4 -28.68 -69.07 27.95
C THR A 4 -28.35 -68.77 26.50
N VAL A 5 -28.07 -67.56 26.18
CA VAL A 5 -27.38 -67.17 24.91
C VAL A 5 -25.96 -66.73 25.22
N SER A 6 -25.10 -67.53 24.64
CA SER A 6 -23.67 -67.63 24.74
C SER A 6 -22.91 -66.42 24.26
N THR A 7 -21.90 -66.10 24.99
CA THR A 7 -20.64 -65.38 24.72
C THR A 7 -20.00 -65.68 23.35
N THR A 8 -20.03 -64.74 22.41
CA THR A 8 -19.05 -64.67 21.31
C THR A 8 -18.98 -63.25 20.71
N ALA A 9 -18.44 -62.33 21.48
CA ALA A 9 -18.13 -60.97 20.95
C ALA A 9 -16.85 -60.45 21.60
N GLY A 10 -15.81 -61.25 21.60
CA GLY A 10 -14.53 -60.90 22.20
C GLY A 10 -13.30 -61.20 21.31
N ALA A 11 -13.35 -60.89 20.04
CA ALA A 11 -12.16 -61.10 19.18
C ALA A 11 -12.20 -60.31 17.89
N ARG A 12 -12.48 -58.99 17.95
CA ARG A 12 -12.35 -58.12 16.73
C ARG A 12 -12.08 -56.66 17.05
N ALA A 13 -11.49 -56.36 18.18
CA ALA A 13 -11.18 -54.96 18.57
C ALA A 13 -9.69 -54.58 18.54
N ASP A 14 -8.80 -55.51 18.18
CA ASP A 14 -7.34 -55.26 18.23
C ASP A 14 -6.66 -55.02 16.89
N GLY A 15 -7.41 -54.64 15.85
CA GLY A 15 -6.84 -54.51 14.51
C GLY A 15 -6.90 -53.09 13.87
N LEU A 16 -7.36 -52.06 14.58
CA LEU A 16 -7.49 -50.72 14.00
C LEU A 16 -6.80 -49.60 14.81
N ALA A 17 -5.82 -49.95 15.62
CA ALA A 17 -4.86 -48.99 16.14
C ALA A 17 -3.74 -48.80 15.12
N GLY A 18 -4.11 -48.58 13.84
CA GLY A 18 -3.21 -47.98 12.83
C GLY A 18 -2.94 -46.56 13.29
N SER A 19 -1.71 -46.30 13.73
CA SER A 19 -1.18 -45.01 14.01
C SER A 19 -1.55 -44.05 12.88
N ALA A 20 -2.62 -43.26 13.07
CA ALA A 20 -2.78 -42.04 12.36
C ALA A 20 -1.59 -41.15 12.81
N GLU A 21 -0.48 -41.20 12.07
CA GLU A 21 0.52 -40.18 12.12
C GLU A 21 -0.25 -38.88 11.87
N GLU A 22 -0.55 -38.15 12.98
CA GLU A 22 -0.95 -36.76 12.86
C GLU A 22 0.08 -36.11 11.92
N PRO A 23 -0.35 -35.48 10.83
CA PRO A 23 0.58 -34.79 9.96
C PRO A 23 1.19 -33.68 10.80
N LEU A 24 2.40 -33.94 11.32
CA LEU A 24 3.19 -32.95 12.03
C LEU A 24 3.18 -31.70 11.16
N ALA A 25 2.49 -30.67 11.65
CA ALA A 25 2.34 -29.40 10.95
C ALA A 25 3.76 -28.95 10.55
N ARG A 26 4.06 -29.12 9.28
CA ARG A 26 5.37 -28.79 8.69
C ARG A 26 5.64 -27.36 9.10
N LYS A 27 6.74 -27.08 9.81
CA LYS A 27 7.14 -25.71 10.15
C LYS A 27 7.25 -24.93 8.86
N ALA A 28 6.17 -24.23 8.49
CA ALA A 28 6.16 -23.44 7.28
C ALA A 28 7.21 -22.36 7.45
N THR A 29 8.09 -22.24 6.47
CA THR A 29 9.12 -21.20 6.48
C THR A 29 8.39 -19.84 6.36
N ILE A 30 8.82 -18.83 7.11
CA ILE A 30 8.24 -17.46 7.09
C ILE A 30 7.99 -16.97 5.66
N ILE A 31 8.91 -17.30 4.75
CA ILE A 31 8.81 -16.96 3.32
C ILE A 31 7.63 -17.65 2.63
N HIS A 32 7.36 -18.90 2.96
CA HIS A 32 6.23 -19.65 2.39
C HIS A 32 4.89 -19.12 2.90
N ASP A 33 4.79 -18.80 4.18
CA ASP A 33 3.59 -18.19 4.79
C ASP A 33 3.34 -16.82 4.17
N LEU A 34 4.39 -15.98 4.05
CA LEU A 34 4.31 -14.68 3.41
C LEU A 34 3.86 -14.79 1.95
N ALA A 35 4.45 -15.72 1.19
CA ALA A 35 4.10 -15.95 -0.22
C ALA A 35 2.65 -16.42 -0.37
N THR A 36 2.16 -17.27 0.53
CA THR A 36 0.79 -17.79 0.51
C THR A 36 -0.22 -16.69 0.82
N ILE A 37 0.04 -15.88 1.86
CA ILE A 37 -0.80 -14.73 2.23
C ILE A 37 -0.78 -13.69 1.11
N ALA A 38 0.40 -13.35 0.58
CA ALA A 38 0.55 -12.42 -0.52
C ALA A 38 -0.20 -12.89 -1.78
N LYS A 39 -0.05 -14.17 -2.18
CA LYS A 39 -0.74 -14.75 -3.35
C LYS A 39 -2.26 -14.68 -3.19
N ARG A 40 -2.80 -14.99 -2.00
CA ARG A 40 -4.24 -14.88 -1.70
C ARG A 40 -4.69 -13.43 -1.83
N ALA A 41 -3.96 -12.52 -1.18
CA ALA A 41 -4.27 -11.12 -1.16
C ALA A 41 -4.17 -10.47 -2.56
N CYS A 42 -3.16 -10.85 -3.37
CA CYS A 42 -3.05 -10.42 -4.77
C CYS A 42 -4.22 -10.92 -5.63
N ARG A 43 -4.67 -12.18 -5.40
CA ARG A 43 -5.81 -12.72 -6.17
C ARG A 43 -7.12 -11.97 -5.85
N SER A 44 -7.29 -11.44 -4.64
CA SER A 44 -8.48 -10.65 -4.27
C SER A 44 -8.47 -9.26 -4.93
N VAL A 45 -7.30 -8.67 -5.18
CA VAL A 45 -7.16 -7.39 -5.88
C VAL A 45 -7.85 -7.40 -7.23
N PHE A 46 -7.65 -8.47 -8.04
CA PHE A 46 -8.27 -8.60 -9.35
C PHE A 46 -9.78 -8.90 -9.32
N ARG A 47 -10.35 -9.19 -8.15
CA ARG A 47 -11.77 -9.52 -7.98
C ARG A 47 -12.63 -8.35 -7.50
N GLU A 48 -12.01 -7.21 -7.23
CA GLU A 48 -12.66 -6.01 -6.72
C GLU A 48 -12.50 -4.82 -7.70
N PRO A 49 -12.99 -4.92 -8.97
CA PRO A 49 -12.84 -3.85 -9.96
C PRO A 49 -13.53 -2.56 -9.52
N GLU A 50 -14.59 -2.68 -8.71
CA GLU A 50 -15.35 -1.56 -8.16
C GLU A 50 -14.49 -0.61 -7.31
N PHE A 51 -13.43 -1.14 -6.72
CA PHE A 51 -12.48 -0.35 -5.94
C PHE A 51 -11.45 0.37 -6.83
N PHE A 52 -10.99 -0.27 -7.91
CA PHE A 52 -9.93 0.24 -8.77
C PHE A 52 -10.40 1.31 -9.74
N ILE A 53 -11.62 1.21 -10.26
CA ILE A 53 -12.16 2.16 -11.24
C ILE A 53 -12.18 3.59 -10.68
N PRO A 54 -12.81 3.88 -9.51
CA PRO A 54 -12.78 5.22 -8.93
C PRO A 54 -11.35 5.67 -8.56
N ALA A 55 -10.52 4.75 -8.07
CA ALA A 55 -9.16 5.04 -7.66
C ALA A 55 -8.24 5.46 -8.83
N ILE A 56 -8.52 5.01 -10.05
CA ILE A 56 -7.83 5.45 -11.26
C ILE A 56 -8.43 6.76 -11.81
N ILE A 57 -9.75 6.87 -11.82
CA ILE A 57 -10.45 8.01 -12.43
C ILE A 57 -10.00 9.33 -11.79
N VAL A 58 -9.94 9.40 -10.47
CA VAL A 58 -9.62 10.64 -9.75
C VAL A 58 -8.22 11.17 -10.09
N PRO A 59 -7.12 10.38 -9.96
CA PRO A 59 -5.79 10.85 -10.32
C PRO A 59 -5.64 11.19 -11.80
N VAL A 60 -6.23 10.38 -12.69
CA VAL A 60 -6.21 10.63 -14.15
C VAL A 60 -6.94 11.92 -14.48
N PHE A 61 -8.14 12.10 -13.93
CA PHE A 61 -8.90 13.33 -14.11
C PHE A 61 -8.12 14.55 -13.62
N PHE A 62 -7.54 14.47 -12.41
CA PHE A 62 -6.70 15.55 -11.86
C PHE A 62 -5.51 15.85 -12.76
N PHE A 63 -4.83 14.82 -13.26
CA PHE A 63 -3.68 14.97 -14.15
C PHE A 63 -4.05 15.68 -15.45
N VAL A 64 -5.10 15.21 -16.12
CA VAL A 64 -5.57 15.79 -17.40
C VAL A 64 -6.09 17.22 -17.21
N VAL A 65 -6.89 17.46 -16.18
CA VAL A 65 -7.47 18.79 -15.91
C VAL A 65 -6.38 19.78 -15.51
N ASN A 66 -5.41 19.39 -14.69
CA ASN A 66 -4.29 20.28 -14.34
C ASN A 66 -3.45 20.65 -15.57
N ILE A 67 -3.17 19.70 -16.46
CA ILE A 67 -2.48 19.99 -17.71
C ILE A 67 -3.31 20.99 -18.53
N GLY A 68 -4.60 20.70 -18.78
CA GLY A 68 -5.46 21.56 -19.59
C GLY A 68 -5.69 22.95 -19.00
N ALA A 69 -5.70 23.09 -17.69
CA ALA A 69 -5.99 24.35 -17.01
C ALA A 69 -4.73 25.21 -16.72
N LEU A 70 -3.60 24.57 -16.43
CA LEU A 70 -2.45 25.26 -15.84
C LEU A 70 -1.19 25.22 -16.71
N GLN A 71 -1.12 24.39 -17.76
CA GLN A 71 0.10 24.21 -18.55
C GLN A 71 0.61 25.53 -19.10
N ASP A 72 -0.22 26.26 -19.85
CA ASP A 72 0.18 27.51 -20.52
C ASP A 72 0.63 28.58 -19.51
N VAL A 73 -0.06 28.67 -18.37
CA VAL A 73 0.28 29.64 -17.32
C VAL A 73 1.58 29.24 -16.60
N ALA A 74 1.76 27.95 -16.31
CA ALA A 74 2.95 27.46 -15.64
C ALA A 74 4.20 27.55 -16.49
N GLU A 75 4.10 27.22 -17.79
CA GLU A 75 5.20 27.30 -18.75
C GLU A 75 5.56 28.76 -19.10
N ALA A 76 4.56 29.67 -19.13
CA ALA A 76 4.81 31.10 -19.28
C ALA A 76 5.51 31.70 -18.04
N GLY A 77 5.17 31.24 -16.85
CA GLY A 77 5.77 31.67 -15.58
C GLY A 77 7.15 31.10 -15.30
N ALA A 78 7.47 29.95 -15.89
CA ALA A 78 8.73 29.22 -15.70
C ALA A 78 9.24 28.71 -17.06
N PRO A 79 9.95 29.53 -17.84
CA PRO A 79 10.46 29.14 -19.14
C PRO A 79 11.35 27.90 -19.07
N GLY A 80 11.03 26.88 -19.89
CA GLY A 80 11.72 25.60 -19.91
C GLY A 80 11.12 24.54 -18.99
N LEU A 81 10.06 24.84 -18.25
CA LEU A 81 9.32 23.85 -17.49
C LEU A 81 8.44 22.99 -18.41
N ASP A 82 8.67 21.69 -18.47
CA ASP A 82 7.69 20.73 -19.00
C ASP A 82 6.66 20.43 -17.90
N PHE A 83 5.50 21.09 -17.99
CA PHE A 83 4.46 20.98 -16.97
C PHE A 83 3.85 19.57 -16.91
N LYS A 84 3.81 18.81 -18.01
CA LYS A 84 3.34 17.42 -18.03
C LYS A 84 4.29 16.52 -17.23
N ALA A 85 5.59 16.68 -17.48
CA ALA A 85 6.64 15.99 -16.72
C ALA A 85 6.62 16.36 -15.24
N PHE A 86 6.32 17.63 -14.93
CA PHE A 86 6.19 18.14 -13.56
C PHE A 86 4.98 17.55 -12.84
N GLN A 87 3.83 17.35 -13.52
CA GLN A 87 2.57 16.90 -12.93
C GLN A 87 2.44 15.37 -12.85
N LEU A 88 3.13 14.60 -13.68
CA LEU A 88 3.04 13.14 -13.66
C LEU A 88 3.38 12.53 -12.27
N PRO A 89 4.45 12.92 -11.57
CA PRO A 89 4.72 12.49 -10.19
C PRO A 89 3.60 12.80 -9.21
N VAL A 90 2.96 13.96 -9.35
CA VAL A 90 1.83 14.35 -8.49
C VAL A 90 0.66 13.40 -8.70
N ALA A 91 0.31 13.10 -9.96
CA ALA A 91 -0.75 12.15 -10.29
C ALA A 91 -0.46 10.75 -9.72
N ILE A 92 0.80 10.29 -9.77
CA ILE A 92 1.20 9.03 -9.16
C ILE A 92 1.01 9.05 -7.64
N ILE A 93 1.48 10.10 -6.96
CA ILE A 93 1.32 10.23 -5.50
C ILE A 93 -0.16 10.20 -5.11
N PHE A 94 -1.04 10.87 -5.85
CA PHE A 94 -2.49 10.82 -5.63
C PHE A 94 -3.07 9.42 -5.89
N ALA A 95 -2.63 8.74 -6.95
CA ALA A 95 -3.11 7.40 -7.28
C ALA A 95 -2.75 6.37 -6.22
N VAL A 96 -1.51 6.42 -5.71
CA VAL A 96 -0.98 5.39 -4.82
C VAL A 96 -1.33 5.61 -3.36
N THR A 97 -1.60 6.86 -2.93
CA THR A 97 -1.83 7.17 -1.51
C THR A 97 -3.26 6.84 -1.07
N GLY A 98 -4.23 6.92 -1.98
CA GLY A 98 -5.66 6.67 -1.69
C GLY A 98 -6.01 5.20 -1.52
N VAL A 99 -5.09 4.29 -1.71
CA VAL A 99 -5.35 2.85 -1.78
C VAL A 99 -4.75 2.13 -0.59
N SER A 100 -5.61 1.48 0.18
CA SER A 100 -5.20 0.58 1.26
C SER A 100 -6.24 -0.50 1.46
N ARG A 101 -5.78 -1.72 1.70
CA ARG A 101 -6.65 -2.85 2.05
C ARG A 101 -6.98 -2.90 3.56
N ALA A 102 -6.73 -1.83 4.26
CA ALA A 102 -7.06 -1.72 5.68
C ALA A 102 -8.57 -1.91 5.96
N SER A 103 -9.44 -1.53 5.01
CA SER A 103 -10.90 -1.82 5.12
C SER A 103 -11.19 -3.32 5.05
N SER A 104 -10.48 -4.09 4.20
CA SER A 104 -10.60 -5.55 4.14
C SER A 104 -10.13 -6.18 5.45
N LEU A 105 -9.07 -5.65 6.08
CA LEU A 105 -8.64 -6.07 7.41
C LEU A 105 -9.74 -5.86 8.46
N VAL A 106 -10.50 -4.77 8.40
CA VAL A 106 -11.64 -4.53 9.31
C VAL A 106 -12.72 -5.58 9.12
N ILE A 107 -13.03 -5.97 7.88
CA ILE A 107 -13.99 -7.03 7.58
C ILE A 107 -13.50 -8.37 8.17
N ASP A 108 -12.23 -8.69 8.01
CA ASP A 108 -11.62 -9.89 8.59
C ASP A 108 -11.67 -9.87 10.14
N ILE A 109 -11.51 -8.70 10.75
CA ILE A 109 -11.65 -8.51 12.20
C ILE A 109 -13.09 -8.74 12.65
N GLN A 110 -14.05 -8.11 11.99
CA GLN A 110 -15.48 -8.22 12.33
C GLN A 110 -16.03 -9.64 12.10
N GLY A 111 -15.50 -10.34 11.10
CA GLY A 111 -15.82 -11.74 10.82
C GLY A 111 -15.14 -12.75 11.75
N GLY A 112 -14.32 -12.31 12.71
CA GLY A 112 -13.56 -13.19 13.60
C GLY A 112 -12.44 -13.97 12.91
N TYR A 113 -12.20 -13.74 11.63
CA TYR A 113 -11.14 -14.41 10.89
C TYR A 113 -9.75 -13.97 11.38
N PHE A 114 -9.59 -12.68 11.64
CA PHE A 114 -8.34 -12.12 12.15
C PHE A 114 -7.97 -12.71 13.51
N ASP A 115 -8.94 -12.88 14.42
CA ASP A 115 -8.71 -13.45 15.75
C ASP A 115 -8.31 -14.93 15.65
N ARG A 116 -8.93 -15.69 14.73
CA ARG A 116 -8.51 -17.08 14.44
C ARG A 116 -7.09 -17.15 13.88
N LEU A 117 -6.70 -16.18 13.04
CA LEU A 117 -5.35 -16.09 12.52
C LEU A 117 -4.31 -15.81 13.62
N LEU A 118 -4.68 -15.03 14.64
CA LEU A 118 -3.82 -14.74 15.81
C LEU A 118 -3.58 -15.97 16.69
N LEU A 119 -4.47 -16.97 16.64
CA LEU A 119 -4.32 -18.26 17.34
C LEU A 119 -3.39 -19.23 16.60
N THR A 120 -3.04 -18.94 15.34
CA THR A 120 -2.09 -19.76 14.59
C THR A 120 -0.64 -19.42 14.98
N PRO A 121 0.33 -20.34 14.82
CA PRO A 121 1.73 -20.10 15.16
C PRO A 121 2.44 -19.12 14.20
N VAL A 122 1.69 -18.31 13.45
CA VAL A 122 2.22 -17.30 12.52
C VAL A 122 2.68 -16.06 13.30
N ARG A 123 3.88 -15.59 12.99
CA ARG A 123 4.40 -14.38 13.62
C ARG A 123 3.57 -13.17 13.21
N ARG A 124 3.13 -12.36 14.17
CA ARG A 124 2.29 -11.18 13.98
C ARG A 124 2.79 -10.21 12.91
N PRO A 125 4.10 -9.90 12.81
CA PRO A 125 4.62 -9.07 11.72
C PRO A 125 4.39 -9.68 10.34
N THR A 126 4.39 -11.02 10.22
CA THR A 126 4.19 -11.71 8.94
C THR A 126 2.77 -11.49 8.39
N LEU A 127 1.77 -11.33 9.26
CA LEU A 127 0.40 -11.01 8.84
C LEU A 127 0.32 -9.62 8.22
N LEU A 128 0.89 -8.61 8.88
CA LEU A 128 0.93 -7.24 8.34
C LEU A 128 1.72 -7.18 7.04
N LEU A 129 2.89 -7.83 6.98
CA LEU A 129 3.71 -7.88 5.77
C LEU A 129 2.99 -8.57 4.60
N GLY A 130 2.18 -9.59 4.88
CA GLY A 130 1.37 -10.25 3.85
C GLY A 130 0.29 -9.35 3.27
N LEU A 131 -0.38 -8.54 4.10
CA LEU A 131 -1.33 -7.53 3.65
C LEU A 131 -0.64 -6.40 2.87
N MET A 132 0.54 -5.98 3.33
CA MET A 132 1.36 -5.00 2.62
C MET A 132 1.80 -5.46 1.23
N ALA A 133 2.06 -6.75 1.02
CA ALA A 133 2.36 -7.27 -0.30
C ALA A 133 1.17 -7.11 -1.27
N ALA A 134 -0.07 -7.24 -0.76
CA ALA A 134 -1.26 -6.96 -1.55
C ALA A 134 -1.45 -5.48 -1.84
N ASP A 135 -1.17 -4.61 -0.86
CA ASP A 135 -1.19 -3.16 -1.09
C ASP A 135 -0.16 -2.76 -2.14
N LEU A 136 1.05 -3.33 -2.09
CA LEU A 136 2.08 -3.09 -3.10
C LEU A 136 1.59 -3.44 -4.51
N MET A 137 0.93 -4.59 -4.67
CA MET A 137 0.34 -5.00 -5.95
C MET A 137 -0.77 -4.05 -6.39
N ALA A 138 -1.68 -3.66 -5.48
CA ALA A 138 -2.76 -2.74 -5.76
C ALA A 138 -2.24 -1.37 -6.21
N VAL A 139 -1.26 -0.84 -5.50
CA VAL A 139 -0.59 0.42 -5.81
C VAL A 139 0.12 0.37 -7.16
N MET A 140 0.83 -0.72 -7.47
CA MET A 140 1.46 -0.91 -8.79
C MET A 140 0.42 -0.94 -9.91
N MET A 141 -0.71 -1.63 -9.71
CA MET A 141 -1.81 -1.66 -10.69
C MET A 141 -2.39 -0.28 -10.98
N LEU A 142 -2.36 0.64 -10.02
CA LEU A 142 -2.82 2.01 -10.21
C LEU A 142 -1.74 2.91 -10.82
N ALA A 143 -0.50 2.70 -10.45
CA ALA A 143 0.61 3.49 -10.95
C ALA A 143 0.87 3.25 -12.46
N ILE A 144 0.70 2.02 -12.94
CA ILE A 144 0.95 1.66 -14.34
C ILE A 144 0.05 2.44 -15.30
N PRO A 145 -1.29 2.46 -15.18
CA PRO A 145 -2.16 3.22 -16.10
C PRO A 145 -1.86 4.72 -16.10
N VAL A 146 -1.60 5.31 -14.93
CA VAL A 146 -1.28 6.74 -14.81
C VAL A 146 0.05 7.06 -15.49
N THR A 147 1.07 6.23 -15.28
CA THR A 147 2.37 6.39 -15.96
C THR A 147 2.24 6.19 -17.46
N THR A 148 1.47 5.19 -17.90
CA THR A 148 1.21 4.93 -19.32
C THR A 148 0.52 6.14 -19.98
N LEU A 149 -0.46 6.75 -19.30
CA LEU A 149 -1.09 7.98 -19.78
C LEU A 149 -0.08 9.11 -19.91
N GLY A 150 0.81 9.29 -18.93
CA GLY A 150 1.89 10.29 -19.01
C GLY A 150 2.78 10.09 -20.25
N LEU A 151 3.16 8.83 -20.54
CA LEU A 151 3.95 8.49 -21.72
C LEU A 151 3.18 8.79 -23.03
N ILE A 152 1.88 8.46 -23.10
CA ILE A 152 1.02 8.77 -24.24
C ILE A 152 0.91 10.28 -24.46
N LEU A 153 0.86 11.08 -23.40
CA LEU A 153 0.82 12.54 -23.45
C LEU A 153 2.18 13.18 -23.77
N GLY A 154 3.21 12.37 -23.99
CA GLY A 154 4.53 12.82 -24.46
C GLY A 154 5.58 13.03 -23.37
N VAL A 155 5.30 12.65 -22.12
CA VAL A 155 6.33 12.68 -21.06
C VAL A 155 7.43 11.68 -21.39
N SER A 156 8.67 12.15 -21.43
CA SER A 156 9.85 11.33 -21.69
C SER A 156 10.72 11.23 -20.43
N PHE A 157 11.24 10.05 -20.14
CA PHE A 157 12.10 9.82 -18.98
C PHE A 157 13.57 9.99 -19.39
N ALA A 158 14.26 10.95 -18.80
CA ALA A 158 15.70 11.15 -18.98
C ALA A 158 16.54 9.92 -18.58
N THR A 159 15.99 9.11 -17.65
CA THR A 159 16.59 7.84 -17.19
C THR A 159 16.27 6.64 -18.09
N GLY A 160 15.49 6.83 -19.16
CA GLY A 160 15.09 5.76 -20.07
C GLY A 160 14.15 4.72 -19.44
N PRO A 161 14.00 3.52 -20.05
CA PRO A 161 13.05 2.50 -19.60
C PRO A 161 13.30 1.99 -18.18
N ILE A 162 14.56 1.93 -17.75
CA ILE A 162 14.91 1.52 -16.37
C ILE A 162 14.37 2.54 -15.37
N GLY A 163 14.41 3.83 -15.73
CA GLY A 163 13.86 4.90 -14.90
C GLY A 163 12.36 4.77 -14.69
N ILE A 164 11.61 4.29 -15.69
CA ILE A 164 10.17 4.04 -15.56
C ILE A 164 9.91 2.97 -14.49
N ILE A 165 10.67 1.89 -14.49
CA ILE A 165 10.55 0.83 -13.47
C ILE A 165 10.85 1.39 -12.08
N VAL A 166 11.94 2.15 -11.95
CA VAL A 166 12.30 2.78 -10.67
C VAL A 166 11.25 3.79 -10.23
N PHE A 167 10.69 4.57 -11.16
CA PHE A 167 9.61 5.52 -10.89
C PHE A 167 8.36 4.85 -10.33
N LEU A 168 7.93 3.75 -10.93
CA LEU A 168 6.80 2.95 -10.46
C LEU A 168 7.06 2.38 -9.06
N PHE A 169 8.23 1.79 -8.85
CA PHE A 169 8.62 1.26 -7.54
C PHE A 169 8.72 2.34 -6.47
N TYR A 170 9.25 3.49 -6.83
CA TYR A 170 9.40 4.61 -5.91
C TYR A 170 8.04 5.16 -5.45
N GLY A 171 7.11 5.34 -6.40
CA GLY A 171 5.73 5.70 -6.09
C GLY A 171 5.03 4.63 -5.25
N ALA A 172 5.25 3.35 -5.56
CA ALA A 172 4.67 2.24 -4.81
C ALA A 172 5.21 2.18 -3.37
N LEU A 173 6.49 2.43 -3.16
CA LEU A 173 7.07 2.51 -1.81
C LEU A 173 6.44 3.64 -0.98
N TRP A 174 6.16 4.79 -1.60
CA TRP A 174 5.43 5.86 -0.93
C TRP A 174 4.01 5.42 -0.53
N GLY A 175 3.25 4.85 -1.46
CA GLY A 175 1.89 4.34 -1.18
C GLY A 175 1.88 3.34 -0.03
N LEU A 176 2.84 2.43 -0.03
CA LEU A 176 3.04 1.45 1.03
C LEU A 176 3.40 2.12 2.37
N ALA A 177 4.31 3.09 2.36
CA ALA A 177 4.68 3.85 3.55
C ALA A 177 3.47 4.55 4.19
N PHE A 178 2.58 5.11 3.36
CA PHE A 178 1.38 5.79 3.84
C PHE A 178 0.30 4.81 4.31
N ALA A 179 0.21 3.60 3.75
CA ALA A 179 -0.79 2.59 4.09
C ALA A 179 -0.79 2.22 5.59
N GLY A 180 0.31 2.40 6.30
CA GLY A 180 0.38 2.19 7.74
C GLY A 180 -0.62 3.02 8.56
N PHE A 181 -0.99 4.23 8.12
CA PHE A 181 -1.99 5.06 8.81
C PHE A 181 -3.40 4.44 8.77
N PRO A 182 -3.97 4.09 7.59
CA PRO A 182 -5.24 3.37 7.56
C PRO A 182 -5.19 2.04 8.31
N TYR A 183 -4.09 1.28 8.29
CA TYR A 183 -3.95 0.07 9.10
C TYR A 183 -3.99 0.36 10.60
N ALA A 184 -3.34 1.41 11.08
CA ALA A 184 -3.41 1.82 12.48
C ALA A 184 -4.85 2.16 12.90
N ILE A 185 -5.60 2.86 12.04
CA ILE A 185 -7.00 3.21 12.28
C ILE A 185 -7.88 1.95 12.25
N ALA A 186 -7.69 1.05 11.29
CA ALA A 186 -8.40 -0.22 11.20
C ALA A 186 -8.26 -1.06 12.48
N LEU A 187 -7.03 -1.25 12.93
CA LEU A 187 -6.71 -2.02 14.13
C LEU A 187 -7.27 -1.38 15.41
N LYS A 188 -7.27 -0.04 15.48
CA LYS A 188 -7.75 0.68 16.66
C LYS A 188 -9.27 0.77 16.72
N THR A 189 -9.93 1.02 15.59
CA THR A 189 -11.37 1.32 15.56
C THR A 189 -12.23 0.14 15.17
N GLY A 190 -11.72 -0.80 14.37
CA GLY A 190 -12.52 -1.87 13.79
C GLY A 190 -13.69 -1.35 12.91
N ASN A 191 -13.58 -0.13 12.38
CA ASN A 191 -14.65 0.54 11.64
C ASN A 191 -14.19 0.91 10.22
N PRO A 192 -14.81 0.34 9.15
CA PRO A 192 -14.44 0.63 7.77
C PRO A 192 -14.62 2.10 7.39
N ALA A 193 -15.63 2.79 7.92
CA ALA A 193 -15.86 4.21 7.64
C ALA A 193 -14.72 5.09 8.18
N ALA A 194 -14.20 4.77 9.37
CA ALA A 194 -13.04 5.47 9.92
C ALA A 194 -11.78 5.24 9.08
N VAL A 195 -11.59 4.04 8.54
CA VAL A 195 -10.49 3.72 7.63
C VAL A 195 -10.60 4.53 6.34
N ASN A 196 -11.78 4.57 5.72
CA ASN A 196 -12.01 5.35 4.49
C ASN A 196 -11.80 6.85 4.74
N SER A 197 -12.19 7.36 5.92
CA SER A 197 -11.94 8.75 6.30
C SER A 197 -10.46 9.06 6.52
N SER A 198 -9.60 8.06 6.69
CA SER A 198 -8.16 8.26 6.87
C SER A 198 -7.48 8.90 5.66
N PHE A 199 -8.09 8.78 4.47
CA PHE A 199 -7.60 9.45 3.27
C PHE A 199 -7.58 10.99 3.43
N ILE A 200 -8.42 11.55 4.28
CA ILE A 200 -8.42 12.99 4.58
C ILE A 200 -7.07 13.44 5.13
N LEU A 201 -6.36 12.57 5.88
CA LEU A 201 -5.03 12.88 6.40
C LEU A 201 -3.99 13.12 5.29
N PHE A 202 -4.22 12.57 4.10
CA PHE A 202 -3.32 12.75 2.98
C PHE A 202 -3.39 14.17 2.39
N PHE A 203 -4.56 14.81 2.40
CA PHE A 203 -4.74 16.11 1.73
C PHE A 203 -3.75 17.20 2.21
N PRO A 204 -3.53 17.41 3.52
CA PRO A 204 -2.52 18.37 3.95
C PRO A 204 -1.12 18.04 3.40
N PHE A 205 -0.73 16.77 3.38
CA PHE A 205 0.56 16.37 2.83
C PHE A 205 0.64 16.62 1.32
N ALA A 206 -0.44 16.36 0.58
CA ALA A 206 -0.47 16.51 -0.87
C ALA A 206 -0.55 17.97 -1.35
N PHE A 207 -1.23 18.84 -0.59
CA PHE A 207 -1.48 20.21 -1.01
C PHE A 207 -0.47 21.22 -0.41
N LEU A 208 0.09 20.93 0.76
CA LEU A 208 1.11 21.76 1.40
C LEU A 208 2.53 21.37 0.95
N THR A 209 2.71 21.23 -0.34
CA THR A 209 3.96 20.81 -0.98
C THR A 209 4.09 21.41 -2.39
N THR A 210 5.09 20.98 -3.13
CA THR A 210 5.37 21.42 -4.52
C THR A 210 4.46 20.76 -5.57
N SER A 211 3.20 20.45 -5.24
CA SER A 211 2.30 19.74 -6.16
C SER A 211 1.89 20.58 -7.36
N PHE A 212 1.70 21.88 -7.21
CA PHE A 212 1.20 22.76 -8.25
C PHE A 212 2.27 23.68 -8.84
N LEU A 213 3.24 24.06 -8.02
CA LEU A 213 4.29 24.99 -8.39
C LEU A 213 5.67 24.46 -7.97
N PRO A 214 6.73 24.75 -8.72
CA PRO A 214 8.10 24.50 -8.31
C PRO A 214 8.42 25.19 -6.99
N LYS A 215 9.40 24.66 -6.24
CA LYS A 215 9.77 25.17 -4.91
C LYS A 215 10.17 26.65 -4.96
N GLU A 216 10.79 27.08 -6.03
CA GLU A 216 11.29 28.43 -6.27
C GLU A 216 10.15 29.46 -6.43
N ALA A 217 8.98 28.98 -6.88
CA ALA A 217 7.77 29.81 -7.04
C ALA A 217 6.91 29.87 -5.77
N LEU A 218 7.19 29.04 -4.77
CA LEU A 218 6.47 29.06 -3.50
C LEU A 218 6.98 30.19 -2.61
N THR A 219 6.06 30.96 -2.02
CA THR A 219 6.38 32.10 -1.15
C THR A 219 5.69 31.99 0.21
N GLY A 220 6.21 32.73 1.18
CA GLY A 220 5.60 32.87 2.51
C GLY A 220 5.53 31.54 3.30
N TRP A 221 4.44 31.37 4.03
CA TRP A 221 4.23 30.23 4.93
C TRP A 221 4.19 28.89 4.21
N LEU A 222 3.69 28.87 2.96
CA LEU A 222 3.58 27.65 2.17
C LEU A 222 4.98 27.09 1.79
N ALA A 223 5.91 27.97 1.43
CA ALA A 223 7.30 27.58 1.15
C ALA A 223 7.97 26.94 2.38
N THR A 224 7.69 27.50 3.58
CA THR A 224 8.23 26.96 4.83
C THR A 224 7.66 25.58 5.12
N ILE A 225 6.33 25.38 5.03
CA ILE A 225 5.70 24.09 5.28
C ILE A 225 6.16 23.04 4.24
N ALA A 226 6.20 23.40 2.96
CA ALA A 226 6.66 22.53 1.89
C ALA A 226 8.10 22.02 2.13
N THR A 227 8.95 22.80 2.79
CA THR A 227 10.32 22.39 3.10
C THR A 227 10.37 21.24 4.13
N TYR A 228 9.40 21.16 5.05
CA TYR A 228 9.33 20.07 6.04
C TYR A 228 8.41 18.93 5.59
N ASN A 229 7.69 19.09 4.50
CA ASN A 229 6.75 18.09 4.02
C ASN A 229 7.49 16.93 3.33
N PRO A 230 7.34 15.67 3.78
CA PRO A 230 8.01 14.53 3.18
C PRO A 230 7.64 14.32 1.70
N VAL A 231 6.42 14.68 1.29
CA VAL A 231 5.96 14.53 -0.10
C VAL A 231 6.79 15.41 -1.05
N THR A 232 7.28 16.56 -0.61
CA THR A 232 8.15 17.43 -1.40
C THR A 232 9.40 16.68 -1.88
N TYR A 233 10.03 15.93 -1.00
CA TYR A 233 11.23 15.15 -1.32
C TYR A 233 10.93 13.94 -2.19
N VAL A 234 9.78 13.30 -1.97
CA VAL A 234 9.32 12.19 -2.81
C VAL A 234 9.04 12.68 -4.23
N LEU A 235 8.36 13.82 -4.37
CA LEU A 235 8.12 14.45 -5.67
C LEU A 235 9.43 14.87 -6.35
N GLY A 236 10.40 15.42 -5.62
CA GLY A 236 11.73 15.74 -6.12
C GLY A 236 12.43 14.53 -6.72
N GLY A 237 12.45 13.41 -5.99
CA GLY A 237 13.03 12.16 -6.47
C GLY A 237 12.33 11.60 -7.71
N LEU A 238 11.00 11.63 -7.75
CA LEU A 238 10.24 11.20 -8.93
C LEU A 238 10.46 12.11 -10.14
N ARG A 239 10.52 13.43 -9.94
CA ARG A 239 10.78 14.42 -11.00
C ARG A 239 12.16 14.26 -11.58
N SER A 240 13.17 14.03 -10.74
CA SER A 240 14.54 13.87 -11.21
C SER A 240 14.68 12.72 -12.22
N LEU A 241 13.96 11.61 -12.03
CA LEU A 241 13.95 10.47 -12.97
C LEU A 241 13.41 10.86 -14.35
N ILE A 242 12.51 11.83 -14.41
CA ILE A 242 11.89 12.30 -15.66
C ILE A 242 12.77 13.36 -16.33
N THR A 243 13.25 14.38 -15.59
CA THR A 243 13.82 15.59 -16.16
C THR A 243 15.35 15.67 -16.08
N GLU A 244 15.95 15.19 -14.99
CA GLU A 244 17.38 15.37 -14.69
C GLU A 244 18.21 14.10 -14.91
N GLY A 245 17.57 12.94 -14.93
CA GLY A 245 18.25 11.65 -14.96
C GLY A 245 18.47 11.06 -13.56
N TRP A 246 19.60 10.36 -13.36
CA TRP A 246 19.94 9.68 -12.11
C TRP A 246 20.50 10.65 -11.06
N ALA A 247 19.67 11.56 -10.53
CA ALA A 247 20.04 12.47 -9.45
C ALA A 247 19.98 11.75 -8.09
N TRP A 248 21.03 11.00 -7.77
CA TRP A 248 21.11 10.16 -6.55
C TRP A 248 20.86 10.93 -5.26
N GLY A 249 21.19 12.22 -5.22
CA GLY A 249 20.91 13.09 -4.07
C GLY A 249 19.43 13.30 -3.84
N GLU A 250 18.65 13.61 -4.90
CA GLU A 250 17.19 13.80 -4.80
C GLU A 250 16.47 12.47 -4.54
N LEU A 251 16.88 11.39 -5.20
CA LEU A 251 16.39 10.05 -4.92
C LEU A 251 16.64 9.64 -3.47
N GLY A 252 17.83 9.91 -2.95
CA GLY A 252 18.18 9.60 -1.57
C GLY A 252 17.35 10.36 -0.55
N LYS A 253 17.15 11.67 -0.75
CA LYS A 253 16.28 12.51 0.13
C LYS A 253 14.85 11.98 0.16
N GLY A 254 14.29 11.63 -0.98
CA GLY A 254 12.94 11.09 -1.04
C GLY A 254 12.84 9.69 -0.44
N LEU A 255 13.83 8.80 -0.60
CA LEU A 255 13.87 7.51 0.09
C LEU A 255 13.95 7.69 1.61
N LEU A 256 14.71 8.66 2.11
CA LEU A 256 14.73 8.99 3.54
C LEU A 256 13.37 9.49 4.03
N ALA A 257 12.68 10.31 3.23
CA ALA A 257 11.33 10.76 3.55
C ALA A 257 10.33 9.59 3.58
N ILE A 258 10.39 8.67 2.61
CA ILE A 258 9.59 7.44 2.59
C ILE A 258 9.87 6.60 3.84
N LEU A 259 11.14 6.41 4.18
CA LEU A 259 11.54 5.63 5.36
C LEU A 259 11.00 6.27 6.65
N ALA A 260 11.13 7.58 6.80
CA ALA A 260 10.62 8.30 7.97
C ALA A 260 9.09 8.12 8.13
N VAL A 261 8.33 8.28 7.04
CA VAL A 261 6.88 8.05 7.04
C VAL A 261 6.56 6.59 7.34
N THR A 262 7.30 5.64 6.78
CA THR A 262 7.15 4.20 7.06
C THR A 262 7.33 3.91 8.55
N VAL A 263 8.40 4.40 9.17
CA VAL A 263 8.67 4.19 10.61
C VAL A 263 7.53 4.73 11.46
N VAL A 264 7.02 5.93 11.16
CA VAL A 264 5.93 6.55 11.90
C VAL A 264 4.62 5.77 11.70
N SER A 265 4.22 5.53 10.46
CA SER A 265 2.93 4.91 10.13
C SER A 265 2.85 3.46 10.62
N PHE A 266 3.90 2.66 10.39
CA PHE A 266 3.95 1.27 10.88
C PHE A 266 4.23 1.17 12.36
N GLY A 267 4.92 2.14 12.95
CA GLY A 267 5.03 2.29 14.40
C GLY A 267 3.64 2.43 15.04
N LEU A 268 2.81 3.31 14.48
CA LEU A 268 1.41 3.51 14.91
C LEU A 268 0.57 2.24 14.69
N ALA A 269 0.67 1.57 13.54
CA ALA A 269 -0.05 0.33 13.26
C ALA A 269 0.36 -0.78 14.25
N SER A 270 1.65 -0.91 14.53
CA SER A 270 2.17 -1.88 15.49
C SER A 270 1.72 -1.59 16.92
N ALA A 271 1.66 -0.33 17.32
CA ALA A 271 1.15 0.09 18.61
C ALA A 271 -0.35 -0.19 18.74
N ALA A 272 -1.15 0.11 17.70
CA ALA A 272 -2.58 -0.19 17.65
C ALA A 272 -2.85 -1.70 17.75
N MET A 273 -2.05 -2.52 17.08
CA MET A 273 -2.15 -3.98 17.16
C MET A 273 -1.87 -4.50 18.57
N ARG A 274 -0.84 -3.99 19.24
CA ARG A 274 -0.54 -4.39 20.65
C ARG A 274 -1.67 -3.99 21.58
N GLY A 275 -2.21 -2.77 21.44
CA GLY A 275 -3.32 -2.29 22.27
C GLY A 275 -4.59 -3.15 22.13
N ARG A 276 -4.91 -3.62 20.90
CA ARG A 276 -6.05 -4.52 20.67
C ARG A 276 -5.89 -5.87 21.37
N ILE A 277 -4.68 -6.42 21.36
CA ILE A 277 -4.40 -7.74 21.96
C ILE A 277 -4.45 -7.69 23.49
N SER A 278 -4.15 -6.55 24.11
CA SER A 278 -4.20 -6.39 25.58
C SER A 278 -5.61 -6.22 26.11
N GLN A 279 -6.61 -6.02 25.26
CA GLN A 279 -8.02 -5.83 25.63
C GLN A 279 -8.87 -7.10 25.46
N ASN A 280 -8.33 -8.13 24.81
CA ASN A 280 -8.90 -9.48 24.69
C ASN A 280 -8.11 -10.46 25.59
#